data_d7ba2aa8bfbabd3774098b72a92a30e0
#
_entry.id   d7ba2aa8bfbabd3774098b72a92a30e0
#
_cell.length_a   1.000
_cell.length_b   1.000
_cell.length_c   1.000
_cell.angle_alpha   90.00
_cell.angle_beta   90.00
_cell.angle_gamma   90.00
#
_symmetry.space_group_name_H-M   'P 1'
#
loop_
_entity.id
_entity.type
_entity.pdbx_description
1 polymer ?
#
loop_
_entity_poly.entity_id
_entity_poly.type
_entity_poly.pdbx_seq_one_letter_code
_entity_poly.pdbx_strand_id
1 'polypeptide(L)'
;MMQAEADVTPFLHAPLAVQSAIGSGDLGSRVLKETIAGLASESMWRQLWLVADSLSREVSVLFDRDGRIWVDIGTAGQVRLSPPIGATIPFSLWIHTHPWDAYWSPTDLSTLASYSRILDRALVLGHDHMKSTR
;
A
#
# COMPACT_ATOMS: atom_id res chain seq x y z
N MET A 1 12.65 19.13 -0.18
CA MET A 1 11.50 19.27 0.51
C MET A 1 10.49 18.35 -0.02
N MET A 2 9.75 17.90 0.72
CA MET A 2 8.80 17.06 0.26
C MET A 2 7.50 17.78 0.28
N GLN A 3 6.70 17.48 -0.58
CA GLN A 3 5.38 18.02 -0.56
C GLN A 3 4.43 16.91 -0.20
N ALA A 4 3.28 17.31 0.22
CA ALA A 4 2.22 16.36 0.46
C ALA A 4 1.92 15.65 -0.84
N GLU A 5 1.81 14.36 -0.78
CA GLU A 5 1.35 13.61 -1.92
C GLU A 5 -0.15 13.83 -2.08
N ALA A 6 -0.58 13.96 -3.32
CA ALA A 6 -1.99 13.96 -3.60
C ALA A 6 -2.53 12.55 -3.38
N ASP A 7 -3.78 12.46 -2.94
CA ASP A 7 -4.44 11.17 -2.88
C ASP A 7 -4.57 10.58 -4.29
N VAL A 8 -4.64 9.27 -4.36
CA VAL A 8 -4.62 8.54 -5.61
C VAL A 8 -6.04 8.13 -5.97
N THR A 9 -6.45 8.38 -7.22
CA THR A 9 -7.73 7.90 -7.73
C THR A 9 -7.59 6.44 -8.14
N PRO A 10 -8.38 5.52 -7.55
CA PRO A 10 -8.28 4.12 -7.92
C PRO A 10 -8.74 3.88 -9.35
N PHE A 11 -7.96 3.12 -10.11
CA PHE A 11 -8.30 2.78 -11.47
C PHE A 11 -7.54 1.52 -11.89
N LEU A 12 -8.26 0.53 -12.40
CA LEU A 12 -7.64 -0.72 -12.85
C LEU A 12 -7.23 -0.56 -14.31
N HIS A 13 -5.97 -0.27 -14.54
CA HIS A 13 -5.41 -0.14 -15.87
C HIS A 13 -5.30 -1.50 -16.56
N ALA A 14 -5.24 -1.49 -17.90
CA ALA A 14 -5.08 -2.70 -18.67
C ALA A 14 -3.78 -3.42 -18.30
N PRO A 15 -3.76 -4.76 -18.31
CA PRO A 15 -2.56 -5.51 -17.91
C PRO A 15 -1.30 -5.11 -18.67
N LEU A 16 -1.39 -4.81 -19.96
CA LEU A 16 -0.22 -4.40 -20.74
C LEU A 16 0.33 -3.06 -20.27
N ALA A 17 -0.55 -2.12 -19.89
CA ALA A 17 -0.11 -0.84 -19.35
C ALA A 17 0.61 -1.03 -18.03
N VAL A 18 0.10 -1.90 -17.18
CA VAL A 18 0.72 -2.21 -15.89
C VAL A 18 2.08 -2.86 -16.09
N GLN A 19 2.17 -3.85 -16.98
CA GLN A 19 3.43 -4.52 -17.28
C GLN A 19 4.48 -3.55 -17.83
N SER A 20 4.05 -2.63 -18.70
CA SER A 20 4.94 -1.62 -19.23
C SER A 20 5.48 -0.71 -18.12
N ALA A 21 4.60 -0.29 -17.22
CA ALA A 21 4.99 0.57 -16.11
C ALA A 21 5.96 -0.15 -15.17
N ILE A 22 5.72 -1.42 -14.87
CA ILE A 22 6.62 -2.23 -14.06
C ILE A 22 7.99 -2.34 -14.74
N GLY A 23 8.00 -2.62 -16.04
CA GLY A 23 9.23 -2.78 -16.81
C GLY A 23 10.05 -1.51 -16.91
N SER A 24 9.39 -0.34 -16.85
CA SER A 24 10.10 0.94 -16.92
C SER A 24 10.82 1.27 -15.61
N GLY A 25 10.43 0.64 -14.50
CA GLY A 25 11.02 0.92 -13.20
C GLY A 25 10.65 2.27 -12.61
N ASP A 26 9.66 2.94 -13.16
CA ASP A 26 9.22 4.26 -12.67
C ASP A 26 8.27 4.09 -11.49
N LEU A 27 8.81 4.16 -10.28
CA LEU A 27 8.03 3.99 -9.06
C LEU A 27 7.08 5.16 -8.80
N GLY A 28 7.26 6.27 -9.51
CA GLY A 28 6.33 7.40 -9.46
C GLY A 28 5.20 7.32 -10.46
N SER A 29 5.12 6.23 -11.23
CA SER A 29 4.13 6.06 -12.28
C SER A 29 2.70 6.16 -11.75
N ARG A 30 1.89 7.00 -12.39
CA ARG A 30 0.47 7.09 -12.06
C ARG A 30 -0.23 5.77 -12.36
N VAL A 31 0.15 5.10 -13.45
CA VAL A 31 -0.44 3.80 -13.80
C VAL A 31 -0.26 2.82 -12.65
N LEU A 32 0.94 2.74 -12.07
CA LEU A 32 1.19 1.84 -10.94
C LEU A 32 0.39 2.24 -9.70
N LYS A 33 0.44 3.50 -9.33
CA LYS A 33 -0.24 3.95 -8.11
C LYS A 33 -1.75 3.83 -8.22
N GLU A 34 -2.31 4.20 -9.36
CA GLU A 34 -3.75 4.08 -9.59
C GLU A 34 -4.19 2.62 -9.61
N THR A 35 -3.40 1.74 -10.22
CA THR A 35 -3.70 0.31 -10.24
C THR A 35 -3.65 -0.29 -8.84
N ILE A 36 -2.61 0.05 -8.07
CA ILE A 36 -2.49 -0.43 -6.69
C ILE A 36 -3.67 0.03 -5.86
N ALA A 37 -4.05 1.30 -5.99
CA ALA A 37 -5.22 1.83 -5.29
C ALA A 37 -6.50 1.12 -5.72
N GLY A 38 -6.64 0.85 -7.01
CA GLY A 38 -7.81 0.12 -7.53
C GLY A 38 -7.90 -1.30 -7.00
N LEU A 39 -6.77 -2.01 -6.99
CA LEU A 39 -6.74 -3.37 -6.44
C LEU A 39 -7.08 -3.38 -4.96
N ALA A 40 -6.55 -2.42 -4.20
CA ALA A 40 -6.85 -2.31 -2.78
C ALA A 40 -8.33 -2.00 -2.54
N SER A 41 -8.91 -1.10 -3.34
CA SER A 41 -10.32 -0.72 -3.21
C SER A 41 -11.25 -1.89 -3.47
N GLU A 42 -10.86 -2.80 -4.37
CA GLU A 42 -11.66 -3.98 -4.72
C GLU A 42 -11.29 -5.20 -3.89
N SER A 43 -10.41 -5.05 -2.92
CA SER A 43 -9.94 -6.15 -2.07
C SER A 43 -9.30 -7.29 -2.88
N MET A 44 -8.65 -6.95 -3.98
CA MET A 44 -7.97 -7.91 -4.83
C MET A 44 -6.55 -8.13 -4.30
N TRP A 45 -6.46 -8.75 -3.13
CA TRP A 45 -5.22 -8.82 -2.35
C TRP A 45 -4.11 -9.59 -3.07
N ARG A 46 -4.44 -10.69 -3.71
CA ARG A 46 -3.41 -11.46 -4.38
C ARG A 46 -2.81 -10.71 -5.55
N GLN A 47 -3.64 -10.04 -6.35
CA GLN A 47 -3.13 -9.24 -7.45
C GLN A 47 -2.29 -8.07 -6.94
N LEU A 48 -2.69 -7.46 -5.84
CA LEU A 48 -1.92 -6.39 -5.22
C LEU A 48 -0.54 -6.90 -4.81
N TRP A 49 -0.50 -8.05 -4.15
CA TRP A 49 0.77 -8.66 -3.76
C TRP A 49 1.64 -8.97 -4.99
N LEU A 50 1.02 -9.50 -6.06
CA LEU A 50 1.76 -9.83 -7.28
C LEU A 50 2.39 -8.60 -7.95
N VAL A 51 1.69 -7.47 -7.93
CA VAL A 51 2.26 -6.21 -8.45
C VAL A 51 3.47 -5.81 -7.61
N ALA A 52 3.36 -5.84 -6.30
CA ALA A 52 4.47 -5.50 -5.41
C ALA A 52 5.66 -6.43 -5.64
N ASP A 53 5.40 -7.73 -5.76
CA ASP A 53 6.44 -8.72 -6.00
C ASP A 53 7.13 -8.49 -7.35
N SER A 54 6.35 -8.15 -8.38
CA SER A 54 6.90 -7.84 -9.71
C SER A 54 7.80 -6.62 -9.67
N LEU A 55 7.53 -5.67 -8.77
CA LEU A 55 8.36 -4.49 -8.57
C LEU A 55 9.57 -4.78 -7.67
N SER A 56 9.60 -5.93 -7.00
CA SER A 56 10.58 -6.25 -5.97
C SER A 56 10.61 -5.18 -4.88
N ARG A 57 9.44 -4.69 -4.50
CA ARG A 57 9.29 -3.64 -3.50
C ARG A 57 8.19 -3.99 -2.53
N GLU A 58 8.28 -3.46 -1.32
CA GLU A 58 7.14 -3.46 -0.41
C GLU A 58 6.26 -2.26 -0.74
N VAL A 59 4.96 -2.47 -0.68
CA VAL A 59 3.98 -1.45 -1.03
C VAL A 59 3.09 -1.19 0.18
N SER A 60 2.76 0.07 0.40
CA SER A 60 1.86 0.50 1.46
C SER A 60 0.69 1.26 0.85
N VAL A 61 -0.51 0.95 1.31
CA VAL A 61 -1.72 1.67 0.90
C VAL A 61 -2.43 2.12 2.16
N LEU A 62 -2.76 3.40 2.23
CA LEU A 62 -3.43 3.98 3.38
C LEU A 62 -4.77 4.56 2.94
N PHE A 63 -5.84 4.13 3.60
CA PHE A 63 -7.18 4.72 3.42
C PHE A 63 -7.45 5.60 4.62
N ASP A 64 -7.80 6.86 4.39
CA ASP A 64 -8.17 7.73 5.48
C ASP A 64 -9.67 7.61 5.80
N ARG A 65 -10.12 8.41 6.74
CA ARG A 65 -11.53 8.38 7.18
C ARG A 65 -12.50 8.72 6.04
N ASP A 66 -12.08 9.59 5.14
CA ASP A 66 -12.94 10.04 4.04
C ASP A 66 -12.83 9.15 2.80
N GLY A 67 -12.07 8.08 2.88
CA GLY A 67 -11.92 7.16 1.77
C GLY A 67 -10.86 7.57 0.76
N ARG A 68 -10.08 8.61 1.05
CA ARG A 68 -8.96 8.97 0.19
C ARG A 68 -7.85 7.94 0.36
N ILE A 69 -7.09 7.75 -0.70
CA ILE A 69 -6.12 6.66 -0.78
C ILE A 69 -4.74 7.22 -1.09
N TRP A 70 -3.76 6.83 -0.29
CA TRP A 70 -2.36 7.11 -0.58
C TRP A 70 -1.63 5.80 -0.81
N VAL A 71 -0.72 5.81 -1.80
CA VAL A 71 0.08 4.65 -2.16
C VAL A 71 1.54 5.03 -2.03
N ASP A 72 2.29 4.20 -1.34
CA ASP A 72 3.72 4.37 -1.18
C ASP A 72 4.43 3.09 -1.61
N ILE A 73 5.41 3.23 -2.48
CA ILE A 73 6.21 2.12 -2.96
C ILE A 73 7.57 2.26 -2.29
N GLY A 74 7.83 1.36 -1.34
CA GLY A 74 9.02 1.43 -0.51
C GLY A 74 10.24 0.78 -1.15
N THR A 75 11.18 0.41 -0.31
CA THR A 75 12.37 -0.32 -0.74
C THR A 75 12.05 -1.79 -0.89
N ALA A 76 13.04 -2.58 -1.30
CA ALA A 76 12.87 -4.04 -1.42
C ALA A 76 12.59 -4.71 -0.07
N GLY A 77 12.94 -4.08 1.03
CA GLY A 77 12.80 -4.68 2.36
C GLY A 77 12.01 -3.87 3.35
N GLN A 78 11.49 -2.72 2.96
CA GLN A 78 10.83 -1.87 3.95
C GLN A 78 9.93 -0.81 3.31
N VAL A 79 8.75 -0.63 3.89
CA VAL A 79 7.90 0.52 3.64
C VAL A 79 7.34 0.97 4.98
N ARG A 80 7.29 2.26 5.21
CA ARG A 80 6.79 2.82 6.45
C ARG A 80 5.40 3.37 6.27
N LEU A 81 4.64 3.35 7.35
CA LEU A 81 3.44 4.17 7.42
C LEU A 81 3.86 5.60 7.75
N SER A 82 3.66 6.49 6.80
CA SER A 82 3.93 7.92 6.98
C SER A 82 2.66 8.68 6.63
N PRO A 83 1.87 9.07 7.64
CA PRO A 83 0.61 9.75 7.36
C PRO A 83 0.85 11.02 6.54
N PRO A 84 0.22 11.15 5.38
CA PRO A 84 0.43 12.32 4.53
C PRO A 84 -0.31 13.53 5.07
N ILE A 85 0.20 14.70 4.68
CA ILE A 85 -0.49 15.95 4.99
C ILE A 85 -1.82 15.96 4.24
N GLY A 86 -2.89 16.31 4.95
CA GLY A 86 -4.22 16.35 4.36
C GLY A 86 -5.05 15.10 4.58
N ALA A 87 -4.46 14.04 5.11
CA ALA A 87 -5.21 12.84 5.46
C ALA A 87 -6.10 13.11 6.68
N THR A 88 -7.30 12.55 6.68
CA THR A 88 -8.26 12.70 7.77
C THR A 88 -8.19 11.51 8.69
N ILE A 89 -7.92 11.75 9.96
CA ILE A 89 -7.90 10.69 10.97
C ILE A 89 -9.30 10.48 11.57
N PRO A 90 -9.58 9.28 12.07
CA PRO A 90 -8.72 8.09 12.07
C PRO A 90 -8.62 7.48 10.66
N PHE A 91 -7.48 6.80 10.41
CA PHE A 91 -7.32 6.04 9.17
C PHE A 91 -8.13 4.77 9.27
N SER A 92 -8.86 4.43 8.22
CA SER A 92 -9.71 3.25 8.25
C SER A 92 -8.93 1.96 8.01
N LEU A 93 -7.90 2.02 7.18
CA LEU A 93 -7.17 0.81 6.79
C LEU A 93 -5.76 1.15 6.32
N TRP A 94 -4.81 0.37 6.80
CA TRP A 94 -3.44 0.38 6.31
C TRP A 94 -3.10 -1.02 5.80
N ILE A 95 -2.69 -1.10 4.53
CA ILE A 95 -2.30 -2.35 3.91
C ILE A 95 -0.84 -2.24 3.54
N HIS A 96 -0.06 -3.27 3.83
CA HIS A 96 1.29 -3.33 3.28
C HIS A 96 1.64 -4.75 2.90
N THR A 97 2.64 -4.88 2.03
CA THR A 97 3.06 -6.17 1.50
C THR A 97 4.41 -6.54 2.08
N HIS A 98 4.61 -7.83 2.28
CA HIS A 98 5.91 -8.41 2.60
C HIS A 98 6.32 -9.38 1.48
N PRO A 99 7.62 -9.52 1.21
CA PRO A 99 8.06 -10.57 0.32
C PRO A 99 7.69 -11.93 0.91
N TRP A 100 7.01 -12.73 0.16
CA TRP A 100 6.65 -14.10 0.46
C TRP A 100 5.68 -14.27 1.64
N ASP A 101 6.12 -14.11 2.90
CA ASP A 101 5.28 -14.41 4.06
C ASP A 101 4.58 -13.19 4.61
N ALA A 102 3.33 -13.37 5.02
CA ALA A 102 2.60 -12.35 5.76
C ALA A 102 2.93 -12.50 7.24
N TYR A 103 3.59 -11.50 7.80
CA TYR A 103 3.90 -11.46 9.23
C TYR A 103 4.06 -10.02 9.68
N TRP A 104 3.90 -9.81 10.97
CA TRP A 104 4.12 -8.48 11.56
C TRP A 104 5.58 -8.41 12.00
N SER A 105 6.39 -7.62 11.29
CA SER A 105 7.78 -7.41 11.66
C SER A 105 7.86 -6.58 12.96
N PRO A 106 9.02 -6.53 13.63
CA PRO A 106 9.17 -5.63 14.78
C PRO A 106 8.86 -4.17 14.44
N THR A 107 9.26 -3.71 13.25
CA THR A 107 8.93 -2.36 12.79
C THR A 107 7.42 -2.19 12.63
N ASP A 108 6.74 -3.18 12.06
CA ASP A 108 5.28 -3.15 11.92
C ASP A 108 4.59 -3.06 13.27
N LEU A 109 5.02 -3.89 14.23
CA LEU A 109 4.43 -3.89 15.56
C LEU A 109 4.60 -2.54 16.24
N SER A 110 5.78 -1.93 16.08
CA SER A 110 6.04 -0.60 16.60
C SER A 110 5.13 0.44 15.95
N THR A 111 4.95 0.35 14.65
CA THR A 111 4.05 1.24 13.91
C THR A 111 2.61 1.09 14.39
N LEU A 112 2.14 -0.16 14.52
CA LEU A 112 0.78 -0.42 15.00
C LEU A 112 0.57 0.14 16.40
N ALA A 113 1.56 0.01 17.28
CA ALA A 113 1.47 0.56 18.62
C ALA A 113 1.41 2.09 18.59
N SER A 114 2.22 2.73 17.75
CA SER A 114 2.27 4.18 17.64
C SER A 114 0.96 4.77 17.10
N TYR A 115 0.30 4.07 16.20
CA TYR A 115 -0.91 4.58 15.55
C TYR A 115 -2.20 3.92 16.05
N SER A 116 -2.15 3.20 17.17
CA SER A 116 -3.29 2.41 17.65
C SER A 116 -4.56 3.22 17.85
N ARG A 117 -4.44 4.51 18.15
CA ARG A 117 -5.60 5.38 18.40
C ARG A 117 -6.19 5.99 17.13
N ILE A 118 -5.44 5.97 16.04
CA ILE A 118 -5.85 6.63 14.80
C ILE A 118 -5.85 5.69 13.61
N LEU A 119 -5.68 4.40 13.84
CA LEU A 119 -5.71 3.38 12.79
C LEU A 119 -6.69 2.29 13.20
N ASP A 120 -7.76 2.13 12.42
CA ASP A 120 -8.82 1.18 12.75
C ASP A 120 -8.39 -0.26 12.46
N ARG A 121 -7.71 -0.47 11.36
CA ARG A 121 -7.39 -1.81 10.89
C ARG A 121 -6.14 -1.80 10.04
N ALA A 122 -5.38 -2.89 10.10
CA ALA A 122 -4.22 -3.09 9.24
C ALA A 122 -4.20 -4.49 8.68
N LEU A 123 -3.69 -4.62 7.46
CA LEU A 123 -3.48 -5.89 6.78
C LEU A 123 -2.03 -5.98 6.34
N VAL A 124 -1.44 -7.16 6.47
CA VAL A 124 -0.17 -7.48 5.82
C VAL A 124 -0.39 -8.62 4.85
N LEU A 125 0.09 -8.45 3.63
CA LEU A 125 -0.12 -9.41 2.55
C LEU A 125 1.16 -10.18 2.26
N GLY A 126 1.02 -11.48 2.08
CA GLY A 126 2.08 -12.36 1.63
C GLY A 126 1.69 -13.03 0.33
N HIS A 127 2.47 -14.02 -0.08
CA HIS A 127 2.31 -14.69 -1.37
C HIS A 127 0.90 -15.27 -1.55
N ASP A 128 0.40 -16.00 -0.56
CA ASP A 128 -0.89 -16.69 -0.66
C ASP A 128 -1.72 -16.57 0.61
N HIS A 129 -1.36 -15.64 1.48
CA HIS A 129 -2.09 -15.44 2.74
C HIS A 129 -1.91 -14.01 3.23
N MET A 130 -2.71 -13.66 4.22
CA MET A 130 -2.64 -12.33 4.83
C MET A 130 -2.92 -12.45 6.32
N LYS A 131 -2.51 -11.42 7.06
CA LYS A 131 -2.87 -11.27 8.46
C LYS A 131 -3.53 -9.91 8.67
N SER A 132 -4.44 -9.86 9.62
CA SER A 132 -5.21 -8.67 9.92
C SER A 132 -5.18 -8.41 11.42
N THR A 133 -5.22 -7.11 11.79
CA THR A 133 -5.35 -6.75 13.20
C THR A 133 -6.78 -6.93 13.70
N ARG A 134 -7.73 -6.93 12.82
CA ARG A 134 -9.11 -7.20 13.17
C ARG A 134 -9.95 -7.47 11.97
#